data_5c0b8a631426e1efa548f27d4a159f26
#
_entry.id   5c0b8a631426e1efa548f27d4a159f26
#
_cell.length_a   1.000
_cell.length_b   1.000
_cell.length_c   1.000
_cell.angle_alpha   90.00
_cell.angle_beta   90.00
_cell.angle_gamma   90.00
#
_symmetry.space_group_name_H-M   'P 1'
#
loop_
_entity.id
_entity.type
_entity.pdbx_description
1 polymer ?
#
loop_
_entity_poly.entity_id
_entity_poly.type
_entity_poly.pdbx_seq_one_letter_code
_entity_poly.pdbx_strand_id
1 'polypeptide(L)'
;MRVSTKKFRFLLPGAALVLAMILAACGSASSNGGSSTAASPLKIAFLMPCSTCADRFEKQDKPLFIQAVKALDPSIQVIANNAQGSSATQLAQTEAALTNGANVIVISPLDSATGVAVVAKASPQHIPVVSYDGLLTGAPIDYYISFPNETVGEMQGQFLIDHVKPGGTIVMINGSQDIDPGREFKAGAHKILDPAFASGRLKRGFEADIEQFDPSKAQTAMEQALTKLNNKIDGVLVANDGMAGGVIAALTAQKLNGKVLVTGQDASDAGLQRILVGDQTMTVYKAIKQEATAAAKIAVNLAKGDRSAANGLTTTKVNNGAMEVPSVLLMPVVVTKQNIFSTVIPDGFTTKARICVGPAAAQCP
;
A
#
# COMPACT_ATOMS: atom_id res chain seq x y z
N MET A 1 31.61 -5.91 60.01
CA MET A 1 30.99 -4.94 60.97
C MET A 1 29.51 -5.00 60.75
N ARG A 2 28.81 -5.81 61.51
CA ARG A 2 27.84 -5.53 62.62
C ARG A 2 26.87 -4.42 62.23
N VAL A 3 25.66 -4.84 61.88
CA VAL A 3 24.43 -5.02 62.69
C VAL A 3 23.74 -3.69 63.04
N SER A 4 22.50 -3.48 62.61
CA SER A 4 21.45 -3.24 63.60
C SER A 4 20.05 -3.23 62.94
N THR A 5 19.25 -4.18 63.42
CA THR A 5 17.80 -4.29 63.30
C THR A 5 17.09 -3.34 64.25
N LYS A 6 16.00 -2.70 63.84
CA LYS A 6 14.99 -2.25 64.80
C LYS A 6 13.60 -2.56 64.31
N LYS A 7 12.97 -3.52 64.99
CA LYS A 7 11.55 -3.77 65.05
C LYS A 7 10.88 -2.68 65.90
N PHE A 8 9.73 -2.20 65.44
CA PHE A 8 8.79 -1.52 66.33
C PHE A 8 7.39 -2.13 66.14
N ARG A 9 6.92 -2.70 67.22
CA ARG A 9 5.54 -3.15 67.48
C ARG A 9 4.89 -2.08 68.33
N PHE A 10 3.59 -1.78 68.02
CA PHE A 10 2.61 -1.34 69.02
C PHE A 10 1.22 -1.51 68.39
N LEU A 11 0.43 -2.43 68.80
CA LEU A 11 -0.67 -2.54 69.73
C LEU A 11 -1.96 -1.75 69.36
N LEU A 12 -3.02 -2.56 69.11
CA LEU A 12 -4.44 -2.20 69.15
C LEU A 12 -4.89 -1.84 70.61
N PRO A 13 -5.98 -1.09 70.73
CA PRO A 13 -7.29 -1.67 71.01
C PRO A 13 -8.42 -0.86 70.31
N GLY A 14 -9.59 -1.37 69.89
CA GLY A 14 -10.59 -2.14 70.56
C GLY A 14 -11.86 -1.31 70.91
N ALA A 15 -13.02 -1.83 70.55
CA ALA A 15 -14.38 -1.45 70.99
C ALA A 15 -15.17 -0.59 69.97
N ALA A 16 -16.35 -0.79 69.58
CA ALA A 16 -17.52 -1.61 69.93
C ALA A 16 -18.73 -1.04 69.16
N LEU A 17 -19.48 -1.92 68.59
CA LEU A 17 -20.93 -1.98 68.38
C LEU A 17 -21.77 -0.71 68.54
N VAL A 18 -22.55 -0.35 67.45
CA VAL A 18 -23.98 0.01 67.59
C VAL A 18 -24.73 -0.46 66.32
N LEU A 19 -25.68 -1.35 66.58
CA LEU A 19 -26.70 -1.89 65.68
C LEU A 19 -27.88 -0.93 65.65
N ALA A 20 -28.27 -0.43 64.50
CA ALA A 20 -29.56 0.23 64.33
C ALA A 20 -30.24 -0.28 63.07
N MET A 21 -31.17 -1.22 63.24
CA MET A 21 -32.19 -1.55 62.22
C MET A 21 -33.18 -0.40 62.11
N ILE A 22 -33.40 0.04 60.88
CA ILE A 22 -34.65 0.72 60.51
C ILE A 22 -35.18 0.03 59.24
N LEU A 23 -36.26 -0.74 59.43
CA LEU A 23 -37.16 -1.17 58.38
C LEU A 23 -38.10 0.01 58.05
N ALA A 24 -38.15 0.38 56.77
CA ALA A 24 -39.31 1.11 56.22
C ALA A 24 -39.43 0.79 54.70
N ALA A 25 -40.38 -0.04 54.40
CA ALA A 25 -41.49 0.12 53.47
C ALA A 25 -41.21 0.29 51.96
N CYS A 26 -41.75 -0.69 51.28
CA CYS A 26 -42.21 -0.79 49.88
C CYS A 26 -42.41 0.52 49.11
N GLY A 27 -41.75 0.56 47.95
CA GLY A 27 -42.08 1.42 46.85
C GLY A 27 -41.59 0.77 45.55
N SER A 28 -42.47 -0.03 44.93
CA SER A 28 -42.22 -0.63 43.63
C SER A 28 -42.21 0.48 42.57
N ALA A 29 -41.03 0.95 42.19
CA ALA A 29 -40.84 1.68 40.95
C ALA A 29 -39.95 0.79 40.05
N SER A 30 -40.60 0.07 39.13
CA SER A 30 -39.94 -0.58 38.01
C SER A 30 -39.34 0.51 37.11
N SER A 31 -38.17 0.98 37.42
CA SER A 31 -37.34 1.68 36.46
C SER A 31 -36.63 0.61 35.61
N ASN A 32 -37.24 0.28 34.48
CA ASN A 32 -36.56 -0.37 33.35
C ASN A 32 -35.48 0.60 32.86
N GLY A 33 -34.43 0.76 33.63
CA GLY A 33 -33.17 1.34 33.22
C GLY A 33 -32.43 0.28 32.41
N GLY A 34 -32.84 0.08 31.18
CA GLY A 34 -31.98 -0.60 30.19
C GLY A 34 -30.68 0.17 30.08
N SER A 35 -29.66 -0.27 30.82
CA SER A 35 -28.30 0.12 30.52
C SER A 35 -28.02 -0.38 29.10
N SER A 36 -28.26 0.50 28.11
CA SER A 36 -27.69 0.32 26.79
C SER A 36 -26.19 0.42 27.00
N THR A 37 -25.52 -0.72 27.22
CA THR A 37 -24.07 -0.83 27.00
C THR A 37 -23.87 -0.41 25.56
N ALA A 38 -23.43 0.83 25.35
CA ALA A 38 -23.03 1.29 24.04
C ALA A 38 -21.99 0.29 23.53
N ALA A 39 -22.35 -0.45 22.47
CA ALA A 39 -21.43 -1.40 21.87
C ALA A 39 -20.14 -0.65 21.53
N SER A 40 -19.00 -1.22 21.88
CA SER A 40 -17.70 -0.63 21.52
C SER A 40 -17.68 -0.38 20.02
N PRO A 41 -17.15 0.77 19.55
CA PRO A 41 -17.12 1.07 18.13
C PRO A 41 -16.34 -0.01 17.37
N LEU A 42 -16.85 -0.41 16.21
CA LEU A 42 -16.14 -1.30 15.30
C LEU A 42 -14.82 -0.64 14.87
N LYS A 43 -13.79 -1.45 14.71
CA LYS A 43 -12.45 -0.96 14.37
C LYS A 43 -11.90 -1.71 13.16
N ILE A 44 -11.36 -0.95 12.20
CA ILE A 44 -10.66 -1.49 11.03
C ILE A 44 -9.20 -1.04 11.12
N ALA A 45 -8.26 -1.98 11.13
CA ALA A 45 -6.85 -1.67 11.00
C ALA A 45 -6.48 -1.57 9.52
N PHE A 46 -5.79 -0.49 9.12
CA PHE A 46 -5.19 -0.31 7.81
C PHE A 46 -3.67 -0.18 7.95
N LEU A 47 -2.96 -1.25 7.57
CA LEU A 47 -1.52 -1.41 7.79
C LEU A 47 -0.75 -1.30 6.47
N MET A 48 0.02 -0.23 6.33
CA MET A 48 0.77 0.11 5.13
C MET A 48 2.25 -0.27 5.29
N PRO A 49 2.97 -0.58 4.18
CA PRO A 49 4.32 -1.12 4.27
C PRO A 49 5.39 -0.05 4.52
N CYS A 50 5.34 1.06 3.78
CA CYS A 50 6.37 2.09 3.80
C CYS A 50 5.88 3.39 3.16
N SER A 51 6.56 4.50 3.43
CA SER A 51 6.34 5.78 2.76
C SER A 51 7.44 6.11 1.74
N THR A 52 8.61 5.49 1.89
CA THR A 52 9.77 5.71 1.00
C THR A 52 9.72 4.85 -0.26
N CYS A 53 9.17 3.64 -0.19
CA CYS A 53 9.02 2.74 -1.34
C CYS A 53 7.94 3.21 -2.32
N ALA A 54 6.86 3.81 -1.80
CA ALA A 54 5.83 4.48 -2.58
C ALA A 54 5.12 5.51 -1.68
N ASP A 55 5.22 6.79 -2.01
CA ASP A 55 4.67 7.88 -1.23
C ASP A 55 3.12 7.90 -1.22
N ARG A 56 2.50 7.17 -2.17
CA ARG A 56 1.05 7.01 -2.28
C ARG A 56 0.42 6.51 -0.99
N PHE A 57 1.07 5.58 -0.27
CA PHE A 57 0.50 4.98 0.94
C PHE A 57 0.15 6.02 1.99
N GLU A 58 0.98 7.05 2.21
CA GLU A 58 0.69 8.15 3.13
C GLU A 58 -0.14 9.26 2.48
N LYS A 59 0.15 9.61 1.22
CA LYS A 59 -0.45 10.78 0.57
C LYS A 59 -1.83 10.52 -0.03
N GLN A 60 -2.11 9.28 -0.47
CA GLN A 60 -3.34 8.91 -1.15
C GLN A 60 -4.10 7.79 -0.43
N ASP A 61 -3.51 6.59 -0.31
CA ASP A 61 -4.21 5.41 0.18
C ASP A 61 -4.81 5.62 1.56
N LYS A 62 -4.01 6.10 2.52
CA LYS A 62 -4.45 6.35 3.90
C LYS A 62 -5.61 7.34 4.00
N PRO A 63 -5.53 8.58 3.50
CA PRO A 63 -6.62 9.51 3.59
C PRO A 63 -7.87 9.06 2.81
N LEU A 64 -7.71 8.45 1.63
CA LEU A 64 -8.83 7.97 0.82
C LEU A 64 -9.54 6.78 1.47
N PHE A 65 -8.81 5.84 2.07
CA PHE A 65 -9.39 4.72 2.79
C PHE A 65 -10.18 5.21 4.02
N ILE A 66 -9.58 6.09 4.83
CA ILE A 66 -10.27 6.68 6.01
C ILE A 66 -11.52 7.43 5.58
N GLN A 67 -11.45 8.23 4.53
CA GLN A 67 -12.60 8.96 3.99
C GLN A 67 -13.70 8.00 3.52
N ALA A 68 -13.34 6.94 2.80
CA ALA A 68 -14.29 5.95 2.29
C ALA A 68 -14.98 5.19 3.42
N VAL A 69 -14.25 4.75 4.46
CA VAL A 69 -14.84 4.10 5.64
C VAL A 69 -15.82 5.04 6.34
N LYS A 70 -15.43 6.30 6.58
CA LYS A 70 -16.30 7.29 7.25
C LYS A 70 -17.55 7.66 6.44
N ALA A 71 -17.44 7.65 5.12
CA ALA A 71 -18.59 7.88 4.24
C ALA A 71 -19.60 6.71 4.28
N LEU A 72 -19.13 5.48 4.51
CA LEU A 72 -19.97 4.28 4.65
C LEU A 72 -20.54 4.14 6.06
N ASP A 73 -19.74 4.44 7.08
CA ASP A 73 -20.15 4.38 8.48
C ASP A 73 -19.22 5.26 9.35
N PRO A 74 -19.69 6.46 9.76
CA PRO A 74 -18.88 7.38 10.55
C PRO A 74 -18.57 6.88 11.97
N SER A 75 -19.29 5.86 12.48
CA SER A 75 -19.04 5.27 13.80
C SER A 75 -17.84 4.33 13.83
N ILE A 76 -17.38 3.83 12.68
CA ILE A 76 -16.24 2.91 12.58
C ILE A 76 -14.94 3.68 12.78
N GLN A 77 -14.10 3.19 13.69
CA GLN A 77 -12.77 3.71 13.93
C GLN A 77 -11.77 3.05 12.96
N VAL A 78 -10.95 3.86 12.27
CA VAL A 78 -9.83 3.37 11.47
C VAL A 78 -8.53 3.57 12.23
N ILE A 79 -7.77 2.48 12.41
CA ILE A 79 -6.41 2.46 12.97
C ILE A 79 -5.45 2.35 11.78
N ALA A 80 -4.92 3.47 11.31
CA ALA A 80 -4.06 3.50 10.13
C ALA A 80 -2.59 3.72 10.52
N ASN A 81 -1.75 2.73 10.24
CA ASN A 81 -0.32 2.74 10.56
C ASN A 81 0.53 2.42 9.34
N ASN A 82 1.77 2.91 9.34
CA ASN A 82 2.76 2.66 8.31
C ASN A 82 4.01 2.05 8.94
N ALA A 83 4.49 0.93 8.39
CA ALA A 83 5.62 0.18 8.95
C ALA A 83 6.99 0.80 8.64
N GLN A 84 7.04 1.80 7.76
CA GLN A 84 8.26 2.52 7.35
C GLN A 84 9.38 1.58 6.86
N GLY A 85 9.00 0.50 6.14
CA GLY A 85 9.94 -0.47 5.59
C GLY A 85 10.45 -1.50 6.61
N SER A 86 9.82 -1.63 7.77
CA SER A 86 10.24 -2.57 8.82
C SER A 86 9.20 -3.68 9.06
N SER A 87 9.55 -4.92 8.75
CA SER A 87 8.70 -6.10 9.02
C SER A 87 8.38 -6.25 10.50
N ALA A 88 9.36 -6.00 11.39
CA ALA A 88 9.15 -6.02 12.83
C ALA A 88 8.11 -4.96 13.27
N THR A 89 8.17 -3.77 12.68
CA THR A 89 7.20 -2.70 12.95
C THR A 89 5.80 -3.09 12.46
N GLN A 90 5.68 -3.67 11.25
CA GLN A 90 4.37 -4.11 10.72
C GLN A 90 3.74 -5.19 11.59
N LEU A 91 4.53 -6.14 12.09
CA LEU A 91 4.08 -7.17 13.03
C LEU A 91 3.66 -6.58 14.39
N ALA A 92 4.42 -5.64 14.94
CA ALA A 92 4.06 -4.96 16.19
C ALA A 92 2.77 -4.12 16.04
N GLN A 93 2.59 -3.46 14.90
CA GLN A 93 1.35 -2.73 14.57
C GLN A 93 0.15 -3.67 14.45
N THR A 94 0.34 -4.88 13.90
CA THR A 94 -0.68 -5.92 13.85
C THR A 94 -1.10 -6.36 15.25
N GLU A 95 -0.15 -6.66 16.11
CA GLU A 95 -0.40 -7.04 17.51
C GLU A 95 -1.14 -5.95 18.28
N ALA A 96 -0.72 -4.70 18.10
CA ALA A 96 -1.37 -3.56 18.71
C ALA A 96 -2.82 -3.39 18.20
N ALA A 97 -3.06 -3.58 16.89
CA ALA A 97 -4.40 -3.52 16.32
C ALA A 97 -5.31 -4.61 16.88
N LEU A 98 -4.83 -5.84 16.96
CA LEU A 98 -5.57 -6.97 17.54
C LEU A 98 -5.87 -6.74 19.02
N THR A 99 -4.89 -6.31 19.81
CA THR A 99 -5.05 -5.98 21.24
C THR A 99 -6.05 -4.85 21.46
N ASN A 100 -6.07 -3.87 20.54
CA ASN A 100 -7.04 -2.77 20.56
C ASN A 100 -8.44 -3.17 20.04
N GLY A 101 -8.67 -4.44 19.72
CA GLY A 101 -9.96 -4.98 19.29
C GLY A 101 -10.32 -4.63 17.85
N ALA A 102 -9.37 -4.67 16.93
CA ALA A 102 -9.65 -4.57 15.50
C ALA A 102 -10.56 -5.72 15.06
N ASN A 103 -11.62 -5.41 14.30
CA ASN A 103 -12.56 -6.38 13.76
C ASN A 103 -12.13 -6.87 12.38
N VAL A 104 -11.27 -6.13 11.68
CA VAL A 104 -10.73 -6.43 10.36
C VAL A 104 -9.32 -5.87 10.26
N ILE A 105 -8.43 -6.62 9.62
CA ILE A 105 -7.11 -6.15 9.19
C ILE A 105 -7.13 -5.99 7.67
N VAL A 106 -6.89 -4.78 7.18
CA VAL A 106 -6.57 -4.48 5.79
C VAL A 106 -5.07 -4.19 5.74
N ILE A 107 -4.32 -4.93 4.95
CA ILE A 107 -2.85 -4.84 4.93
C ILE A 107 -2.29 -4.86 3.51
N SER A 108 -1.37 -3.95 3.23
CA SER A 108 -0.39 -4.12 2.17
C SER A 108 0.87 -4.72 2.81
N PRO A 109 1.19 -6.01 2.56
CA PRO A 109 2.31 -6.66 3.24
C PRO A 109 3.64 -6.07 2.76
N LEU A 110 4.59 -5.88 3.68
CA LEU A 110 5.94 -5.43 3.32
C LEU A 110 6.72 -6.49 2.54
N ASP A 111 6.51 -7.75 2.90
CA ASP A 111 7.03 -8.94 2.24
C ASP A 111 6.11 -10.15 2.52
N SER A 112 6.31 -11.23 1.77
CA SER A 112 5.49 -12.44 1.90
C SER A 112 5.58 -13.08 3.29
N ALA A 113 6.77 -13.13 3.90
CA ALA A 113 6.97 -13.74 5.23
C ALA A 113 6.25 -12.94 6.32
N THR A 114 6.33 -11.61 6.26
CA THR A 114 5.59 -10.71 7.16
C THR A 114 4.09 -10.90 7.01
N GLY A 115 3.60 -11.00 5.78
CA GLY A 115 2.17 -11.26 5.51
C GLY A 115 1.68 -12.56 6.14
N VAL A 116 2.41 -13.66 5.97
CA VAL A 116 2.10 -14.96 6.60
C VAL A 116 2.05 -14.84 8.13
N ALA A 117 3.01 -14.14 8.73
CA ALA A 117 3.06 -13.93 10.18
C ALA A 117 1.87 -13.08 10.68
N VAL A 118 1.41 -12.11 9.90
CA VAL A 118 0.20 -11.32 10.22
C VAL A 118 -1.04 -12.22 10.25
N VAL A 119 -1.22 -13.08 9.24
CA VAL A 119 -2.35 -14.04 9.21
C VAL A 119 -2.28 -14.99 10.40
N ALA A 120 -1.10 -15.49 10.74
CA ALA A 120 -0.92 -16.39 11.90
C ALA A 120 -1.33 -15.73 13.23
N LYS A 121 -1.20 -14.38 13.35
CA LYS A 121 -1.64 -13.62 14.54
C LYS A 121 -3.14 -13.33 14.55
N ALA A 122 -3.74 -13.07 13.39
CA ALA A 122 -5.15 -12.73 13.26
C ALA A 122 -6.08 -13.96 13.33
N SER A 123 -5.67 -15.08 12.74
CA SER A 123 -6.45 -16.30 12.60
C SER A 123 -6.97 -16.90 13.91
N PRO A 124 -6.18 -17.00 15.01
CA PRO A 124 -6.69 -17.55 16.28
C PRO A 124 -7.82 -16.71 16.91
N GLN A 125 -7.93 -15.44 16.53
CA GLN A 125 -8.97 -14.53 16.98
C GLN A 125 -10.13 -14.40 15.97
N HIS A 126 -10.12 -15.18 14.88
CA HIS A 126 -11.09 -15.13 13.78
C HIS A 126 -11.23 -13.73 13.15
N ILE A 127 -10.16 -12.93 13.20
CA ILE A 127 -10.14 -11.60 12.58
C ILE A 127 -9.84 -11.75 11.10
N PRO A 128 -10.76 -11.30 10.20
CA PRO A 128 -10.54 -11.39 8.76
C PRO A 128 -9.38 -10.51 8.31
N VAL A 129 -8.60 -11.04 7.35
CA VAL A 129 -7.46 -10.37 6.73
C VAL A 129 -7.78 -10.09 5.26
N VAL A 130 -7.68 -8.83 4.89
CA VAL A 130 -7.86 -8.32 3.53
C VAL A 130 -6.52 -7.84 3.01
N SER A 131 -6.03 -8.45 1.93
CA SER A 131 -4.82 -7.99 1.25
C SER A 131 -5.16 -6.81 0.35
N TYR A 132 -4.34 -5.76 0.42
CA TYR A 132 -4.51 -4.50 -0.27
C TYR A 132 -3.26 -4.19 -1.09
N ASP A 133 -3.41 -3.85 -2.37
CA ASP A 133 -2.35 -3.60 -3.35
C ASP A 133 -1.42 -4.81 -3.59
N GLY A 134 -0.64 -5.23 -2.59
CA GLY A 134 0.18 -6.44 -2.66
C GLY A 134 -0.60 -7.70 -2.26
N LEU A 135 -0.55 -8.77 -3.07
CA LEU A 135 -1.14 -10.06 -2.70
C LEU A 135 -0.32 -10.73 -1.58
N LEU A 136 -0.99 -11.04 -0.49
CA LEU A 136 -0.41 -11.86 0.58
C LEU A 136 -0.43 -13.31 0.13
N THR A 137 0.75 -13.88 -0.11
CA THR A 137 0.94 -15.25 -0.59
C THR A 137 1.28 -16.22 0.55
N GLY A 138 0.95 -17.50 0.36
CA GLY A 138 1.36 -18.59 1.25
C GLY A 138 0.55 -18.74 2.54
N ALA A 139 -0.51 -17.94 2.74
CA ALA A 139 -1.42 -18.09 3.87
C ALA A 139 -2.88 -17.82 3.46
N PRO A 140 -3.88 -18.42 4.14
CA PRO A 140 -5.28 -18.17 3.84
C PRO A 140 -5.68 -16.74 4.26
N ILE A 141 -6.24 -15.98 3.31
CA ILE A 141 -6.78 -14.64 3.53
C ILE A 141 -8.23 -14.56 3.04
N ASP A 142 -8.97 -13.55 3.49
CA ASP A 142 -10.39 -13.46 3.16
C ASP A 142 -10.65 -12.82 1.79
N TYR A 143 -9.94 -11.70 1.48
CA TYR A 143 -10.11 -10.95 0.24
C TYR A 143 -8.81 -10.32 -0.23
N TYR A 144 -8.76 -10.03 -1.53
CA TYR A 144 -7.69 -9.27 -2.17
C TYR A 144 -8.25 -8.15 -3.03
N ILE A 145 -7.72 -6.96 -2.87
CA ILE A 145 -8.08 -5.78 -3.65
C ILE A 145 -6.83 -5.19 -4.25
N SER A 146 -6.77 -5.10 -5.57
CA SER A 146 -5.62 -4.57 -6.31
C SER A 146 -5.96 -4.32 -7.78
N PHE A 147 -4.92 -4.30 -8.59
CA PHE A 147 -4.92 -4.25 -10.04
C PHE A 147 -4.27 -5.53 -10.60
N PRO A 148 -4.52 -5.94 -11.85
CA PRO A 148 -3.76 -7.01 -12.48
C PRO A 148 -2.33 -6.49 -12.74
N ASN A 149 -1.43 -6.79 -11.81
CA ASN A 149 -0.07 -6.23 -11.80
C ASN A 149 0.77 -6.67 -12.99
N GLU A 150 0.56 -7.90 -13.51
CA GLU A 150 1.21 -8.33 -14.76
C GLU A 150 0.91 -7.36 -15.90
N THR A 151 -0.35 -6.89 -16.00
CA THR A 151 -0.77 -5.91 -17.01
C THR A 151 -0.03 -4.57 -16.88
N VAL A 152 0.37 -4.17 -15.67
CA VAL A 152 1.20 -2.96 -15.47
C VAL A 152 2.55 -3.12 -16.18
N GLY A 153 3.23 -4.25 -15.96
CA GLY A 153 4.48 -4.55 -16.63
C GLY A 153 4.34 -4.68 -18.16
N GLU A 154 3.25 -5.31 -18.61
CA GLU A 154 2.92 -5.39 -20.05
C GLU A 154 2.76 -3.99 -20.66
N MET A 155 2.02 -3.09 -20.00
CA MET A 155 1.82 -1.71 -20.47
C MET A 155 3.14 -0.94 -20.55
N GLN A 156 4.04 -1.08 -19.56
CA GLN A 156 5.35 -0.45 -19.58
C GLN A 156 6.23 -1.00 -20.71
N GLY A 157 6.27 -2.34 -20.86
CA GLY A 157 7.01 -3.01 -21.92
C GLY A 157 6.50 -2.63 -23.31
N GLN A 158 5.19 -2.66 -23.52
CA GLN A 158 4.57 -2.28 -24.80
C GLN A 158 4.85 -0.83 -25.16
N PHE A 159 4.75 0.09 -24.17
CA PHE A 159 5.08 1.49 -24.40
C PHE A 159 6.51 1.66 -24.94
N LEU A 160 7.49 0.93 -24.40
CA LEU A 160 8.87 1.00 -24.90
C LEU A 160 9.01 0.38 -26.30
N ILE A 161 8.29 -0.71 -26.61
CA ILE A 161 8.30 -1.29 -27.97
C ILE A 161 7.79 -0.27 -28.99
N ASP A 162 6.74 0.45 -28.66
CA ASP A 162 6.06 1.38 -29.57
C ASP A 162 6.87 2.67 -29.81
N HIS A 163 7.67 3.10 -28.81
CA HIS A 163 8.30 4.42 -28.84
C HIS A 163 9.84 4.38 -29.01
N VAL A 164 10.48 3.26 -28.67
CA VAL A 164 11.92 3.10 -28.87
C VAL A 164 12.21 2.66 -30.32
N LYS A 165 13.19 3.31 -30.97
CA LYS A 165 13.59 2.96 -32.34
C LYS A 165 14.07 1.49 -32.44
N PRO A 166 13.94 0.84 -33.61
CA PRO A 166 14.48 -0.51 -33.82
C PRO A 166 15.98 -0.59 -33.50
N GLY A 167 16.35 -1.67 -32.78
CA GLY A 167 17.73 -1.89 -32.32
C GLY A 167 18.14 -1.06 -31.12
N GLY A 168 17.21 -0.28 -30.53
CA GLY A 168 17.44 0.53 -29.33
C GLY A 168 17.69 -0.31 -28.08
N THR A 169 18.46 0.25 -27.16
CA THR A 169 18.89 -0.44 -25.93
C THR A 169 17.99 -0.08 -24.75
N ILE A 170 17.44 -1.09 -24.07
CA ILE A 170 16.59 -0.98 -22.90
C ILE A 170 17.34 -1.38 -21.64
N VAL A 171 17.19 -0.60 -20.59
CA VAL A 171 17.53 -0.93 -19.20
C VAL A 171 16.24 -1.29 -18.46
N MET A 172 16.25 -2.33 -17.63
CA MET A 172 15.15 -2.75 -16.79
C MET A 172 15.52 -2.55 -15.32
N ILE A 173 14.82 -1.67 -14.62
CA ILE A 173 14.95 -1.41 -13.18
C ILE A 173 13.63 -1.88 -12.54
N ASN A 174 13.63 -3.16 -12.18
CA ASN A 174 12.47 -3.86 -11.65
C ASN A 174 12.24 -3.51 -10.17
N GLY A 175 11.03 -3.82 -9.66
CA GLY A 175 10.69 -3.68 -8.26
C GLY A 175 11.22 -4.81 -7.38
N SER A 176 10.85 -4.77 -6.09
CA SER A 176 11.20 -5.81 -5.10
C SER A 176 10.61 -7.16 -5.47
N GLN A 177 11.44 -8.19 -5.48
CA GLN A 177 11.00 -9.56 -5.75
C GLN A 177 10.45 -10.28 -4.50
N ASP A 178 10.49 -9.63 -3.35
CA ASP A 178 9.96 -10.16 -2.08
C ASP A 178 8.44 -10.04 -1.96
N ILE A 179 7.83 -9.19 -2.79
CA ILE A 179 6.38 -9.00 -2.85
C ILE A 179 5.82 -9.24 -4.25
N ASP A 180 4.54 -9.57 -4.27
CA ASP A 180 3.83 -9.98 -5.48
C ASP A 180 3.85 -8.93 -6.59
N PRO A 181 3.50 -7.65 -6.34
CA PRO A 181 3.53 -6.64 -7.39
C PRO A 181 4.87 -6.55 -8.11
N GLY A 182 6.00 -6.66 -7.38
CA GLY A 182 7.33 -6.61 -7.99
C GLY A 182 7.60 -7.78 -8.93
N ARG A 183 7.19 -8.99 -8.53
CA ARG A 183 7.29 -10.20 -9.36
C ARG A 183 6.41 -10.11 -10.60
N GLU A 184 5.16 -9.70 -10.43
CA GLU A 184 4.17 -9.62 -11.51
C GLU A 184 4.51 -8.51 -12.52
N PHE A 185 4.93 -7.32 -12.07
CA PHE A 185 5.41 -6.26 -12.98
C PHE A 185 6.56 -6.77 -13.84
N LYS A 186 7.54 -7.44 -13.22
CA LYS A 186 8.67 -8.03 -13.95
C LYS A 186 8.21 -9.09 -14.94
N ALA A 187 7.33 -10.00 -14.53
CA ALA A 187 6.80 -11.05 -15.41
C ALA A 187 6.05 -10.46 -16.62
N GLY A 188 5.19 -9.47 -16.40
CA GLY A 188 4.47 -8.77 -17.46
C GLY A 188 5.42 -8.04 -18.43
N ALA A 189 6.45 -7.36 -17.88
CA ALA A 189 7.46 -6.69 -18.69
C ALA A 189 8.23 -7.68 -19.57
N HIS A 190 8.68 -8.81 -19.01
CA HIS A 190 9.37 -9.87 -19.74
C HIS A 190 8.49 -10.51 -20.81
N LYS A 191 7.22 -10.77 -20.51
CA LYS A 191 6.27 -11.33 -21.49
C LYS A 191 6.19 -10.51 -22.77
N ILE A 192 6.30 -9.19 -22.66
CA ILE A 192 6.27 -8.26 -23.80
C ILE A 192 7.65 -8.01 -24.38
N LEU A 193 8.67 -7.81 -23.56
CA LEU A 193 10.01 -7.40 -24.02
C LEU A 193 10.89 -8.56 -24.49
N ASP A 194 10.78 -9.77 -23.94
CA ASP A 194 11.63 -10.89 -24.32
C ASP A 194 11.48 -11.29 -25.80
N PRO A 195 10.28 -11.34 -26.41
CA PRO A 195 10.14 -11.53 -27.85
C PRO A 195 10.80 -10.40 -28.66
N ALA A 196 10.75 -9.15 -28.18
CA ALA A 196 11.36 -8.02 -28.85
C ALA A 196 12.90 -8.07 -28.75
N PHE A 197 13.45 -8.57 -27.63
CA PHE A 197 14.89 -8.84 -27.50
C PHE A 197 15.33 -10.00 -28.38
N ALA A 198 14.58 -11.10 -28.39
CA ALA A 198 14.90 -12.29 -29.19
C ALA A 198 14.91 -12.00 -30.71
N SER A 199 13.98 -11.15 -31.16
CA SER A 199 13.92 -10.74 -32.58
C SER A 199 14.92 -9.66 -32.99
N GLY A 200 15.64 -9.07 -32.01
CA GLY A 200 16.55 -7.94 -32.26
C GLY A 200 15.80 -6.61 -32.48
N ARG A 201 14.46 -6.57 -32.30
CA ARG A 201 13.69 -5.33 -32.33
C ARG A 201 14.19 -4.34 -31.28
N LEU A 202 14.56 -4.83 -30.09
CA LEU A 202 15.22 -4.10 -29.01
C LEU A 202 16.41 -4.89 -28.48
N LYS A 203 17.25 -4.26 -27.67
CA LYS A 203 18.40 -4.88 -26.99
C LYS A 203 18.23 -4.74 -25.48
N ARG A 204 18.36 -5.84 -24.73
CA ARG A 204 18.46 -5.80 -23.27
C ARG A 204 19.89 -5.43 -22.87
N GLY A 205 20.12 -4.20 -22.40
CA GLY A 205 21.42 -3.71 -22.00
C GLY A 205 21.80 -4.04 -20.56
N PHE A 206 20.84 -3.86 -19.66
CA PHE A 206 21.03 -4.06 -18.22
C PHE A 206 19.69 -4.41 -17.55
N GLU A 207 19.77 -5.16 -16.47
CA GLU A 207 18.60 -5.47 -15.65
C GLU A 207 19.02 -5.57 -14.18
N ALA A 208 18.21 -5.03 -13.27
CA ALA A 208 18.38 -5.13 -11.82
C ALA A 208 17.05 -5.13 -11.10
N ASP A 209 16.97 -5.91 -10.02
CA ASP A 209 15.84 -5.92 -9.09
C ASP A 209 16.17 -5.03 -7.89
N ILE A 210 15.24 -4.17 -7.50
CA ILE A 210 15.46 -3.16 -6.46
C ILE A 210 14.64 -3.51 -5.23
N GLU A 211 15.33 -3.91 -4.17
CA GLU A 211 14.70 -4.20 -2.89
C GLU A 211 13.90 -3.00 -2.39
N GLN A 212 12.72 -3.28 -1.84
CA GLN A 212 11.81 -2.30 -1.25
C GLN A 212 11.47 -1.11 -2.17
N PHE A 213 11.66 -1.26 -3.49
CA PHE A 213 11.44 -0.16 -4.46
C PHE A 213 12.22 1.13 -4.10
N ASP A 214 13.39 0.99 -3.49
CA ASP A 214 14.18 2.10 -2.97
C ASP A 214 14.72 3.00 -4.11
N PRO A 215 14.36 4.30 -4.14
CA PRO A 215 14.81 5.22 -5.19
C PRO A 215 16.34 5.40 -5.24
N SER A 216 17.04 5.34 -4.11
CA SER A 216 18.49 5.50 -4.04
C SER A 216 19.21 4.29 -4.62
N LYS A 217 18.69 3.07 -4.34
CA LYS A 217 19.19 1.83 -4.96
C LYS A 217 18.92 1.83 -6.47
N ALA A 218 17.75 2.33 -6.91
CA ALA A 218 17.44 2.48 -8.33
C ALA A 218 18.37 3.48 -9.03
N GLN A 219 18.72 4.58 -8.39
CA GLN A 219 19.73 5.52 -8.89
C GLN A 219 21.08 4.83 -9.06
N THR A 220 21.56 4.12 -8.04
CA THR A 220 22.84 3.37 -8.10
C THR A 220 22.85 2.34 -9.22
N ALA A 221 21.76 1.57 -9.38
CA ALA A 221 21.63 0.58 -10.46
C ALA A 221 21.66 1.26 -11.85
N MET A 222 21.03 2.43 -11.98
CA MET A 222 21.07 3.20 -13.22
C MET A 222 22.47 3.74 -13.53
N GLU A 223 23.20 4.23 -12.53
CA GLU A 223 24.61 4.66 -12.69
C GLU A 223 25.50 3.51 -13.16
N GLN A 224 25.31 2.30 -12.65
CA GLN A 224 25.99 1.09 -13.12
C GLN A 224 25.62 0.77 -14.57
N ALA A 225 24.34 0.86 -14.94
CA ALA A 225 23.87 0.66 -16.30
C ALA A 225 24.51 1.67 -17.28
N LEU A 226 24.53 2.95 -16.91
CA LEU A 226 25.14 4.02 -17.71
C LEU A 226 26.63 3.78 -17.95
N THR A 227 27.36 3.37 -16.92
CA THR A 227 28.77 3.01 -17.02
C THR A 227 28.98 1.81 -17.95
N LYS A 228 28.24 0.70 -17.72
CA LYS A 228 28.33 -0.53 -18.51
C LYS A 228 28.03 -0.30 -19.98
N LEU A 229 27.09 0.57 -20.29
CA LEU A 229 26.58 0.83 -21.63
C LEU A 229 27.22 2.05 -22.30
N ASN A 230 28.20 2.70 -21.65
CA ASN A 230 28.84 3.94 -22.14
C ASN A 230 27.78 4.99 -22.52
N ASN A 231 26.77 5.16 -21.67
CA ASN A 231 25.64 6.09 -21.86
C ASN A 231 24.77 5.82 -23.12
N LYS A 232 24.89 4.67 -23.78
CA LYS A 232 24.13 4.31 -24.99
C LYS A 232 22.84 3.57 -24.60
N ILE A 233 21.83 4.33 -24.19
CA ILE A 233 20.55 3.84 -23.71
C ILE A 233 19.44 4.63 -24.42
N ASP A 234 18.38 3.94 -24.87
CA ASP A 234 17.25 4.54 -25.56
C ASP A 234 15.98 4.56 -24.69
N GLY A 235 15.85 3.61 -23.74
CA GLY A 235 14.73 3.55 -22.81
C GLY A 235 15.05 2.84 -21.51
N VAL A 236 14.34 3.19 -20.45
CA VAL A 236 14.42 2.55 -19.15
C VAL A 236 13.02 2.14 -18.72
N LEU A 237 12.78 0.85 -18.56
CA LEU A 237 11.64 0.34 -17.83
C LEU A 237 11.94 0.52 -16.35
N VAL A 238 11.07 1.26 -15.66
CA VAL A 238 11.18 1.48 -14.20
C VAL A 238 9.85 1.12 -13.57
N ALA A 239 9.88 0.28 -12.53
CA ALA A 239 8.69 -0.31 -11.98
C ALA A 239 7.74 0.70 -11.33
N ASN A 240 8.24 1.82 -10.74
CA ASN A 240 7.38 2.87 -10.19
C ASN A 240 7.99 4.29 -10.27
N ASP A 241 7.17 5.31 -10.01
CA ASP A 241 7.55 6.73 -10.09
C ASP A 241 8.59 7.13 -9.02
N GLY A 242 8.59 6.50 -7.86
CA GLY A 242 9.59 6.74 -6.83
C GLY A 242 10.98 6.40 -7.36
N MET A 243 11.17 5.18 -7.87
CA MET A 243 12.41 4.75 -8.48
C MET A 243 12.74 5.51 -9.76
N ALA A 244 11.73 5.91 -10.57
CA ALA A 244 11.94 6.75 -11.74
C ALA A 244 12.61 8.09 -11.38
N GLY A 245 12.32 8.64 -10.20
CA GLY A 245 13.02 9.81 -9.67
C GLY A 245 14.53 9.58 -9.52
N GLY A 246 14.94 8.46 -8.94
CA GLY A 246 16.34 8.06 -8.81
C GLY A 246 17.02 7.81 -10.17
N VAL A 247 16.33 7.08 -11.06
CA VAL A 247 16.80 6.84 -12.44
C VAL A 247 17.03 8.17 -13.18
N ILE A 248 16.08 9.10 -13.10
CA ILE A 248 16.18 10.41 -13.76
C ILE A 248 17.30 11.25 -13.16
N ALA A 249 17.57 11.16 -11.86
CA ALA A 249 18.72 11.83 -11.24
C ALA A 249 20.04 11.35 -11.84
N ALA A 250 20.22 10.03 -12.01
CA ALA A 250 21.38 9.45 -12.67
C ALA A 250 21.48 9.89 -14.15
N LEU A 251 20.36 9.89 -14.89
CA LEU A 251 20.32 10.38 -16.29
C LEU A 251 20.67 11.86 -16.39
N THR A 252 20.20 12.68 -15.45
CA THR A 252 20.47 14.12 -15.40
C THR A 252 21.96 14.41 -15.21
N ALA A 253 22.63 13.65 -14.34
CA ALA A 253 24.08 13.77 -14.14
C ALA A 253 24.88 13.52 -15.43
N GLN A 254 24.32 12.76 -16.37
CA GLN A 254 24.92 12.48 -17.69
C GLN A 254 24.29 13.35 -18.82
N LYS A 255 23.41 14.29 -18.50
CA LYS A 255 22.67 15.15 -19.49
C LYS A 255 21.83 14.33 -20.48
N LEU A 256 21.25 13.23 -20.00
CA LEU A 256 20.40 12.30 -20.74
C LEU A 256 18.92 12.37 -20.37
N ASN A 257 18.56 13.15 -19.33
CA ASN A 257 17.15 13.42 -18.99
C ASN A 257 16.42 14.04 -20.19
N GLY A 258 15.18 13.64 -20.40
CA GLY A 258 14.37 14.06 -21.56
C GLY A 258 14.81 13.47 -22.91
N LYS A 259 15.92 12.73 -22.97
CA LYS A 259 16.43 12.06 -24.19
C LYS A 259 16.23 10.55 -24.17
N VAL A 260 16.19 9.97 -23.00
CA VAL A 260 15.94 8.54 -22.74
C VAL A 260 14.48 8.41 -22.28
N LEU A 261 13.74 7.48 -22.87
CA LEU A 261 12.37 7.20 -22.45
C LEU A 261 12.38 6.54 -21.07
N VAL A 262 11.58 7.03 -20.15
CA VAL A 262 11.49 6.50 -18.77
C VAL A 262 10.04 6.16 -18.45
N THR A 263 9.78 4.91 -18.07
CA THR A 263 8.46 4.49 -17.59
C THR A 263 8.32 4.71 -16.08
N GLY A 264 7.13 4.56 -15.56
CA GLY A 264 6.82 4.59 -14.14
C GLY A 264 5.45 3.96 -13.86
N GLN A 265 5.02 4.02 -12.60
CA GLN A 265 3.72 3.56 -12.14
C GLN A 265 3.38 4.35 -10.86
N ASP A 266 2.12 4.50 -10.52
CA ASP A 266 1.48 5.22 -9.42
C ASP A 266 0.91 6.59 -9.78
N ALA A 267 1.30 7.21 -10.87
CA ALA A 267 0.91 8.59 -11.23
C ALA A 267 1.11 9.57 -10.07
N SER A 268 2.21 9.43 -9.32
CA SER A 268 2.54 10.31 -8.21
C SER A 268 2.66 11.76 -8.67
N ASP A 269 2.41 12.74 -7.79
CA ASP A 269 2.54 14.17 -8.16
C ASP A 269 3.92 14.47 -8.76
N ALA A 270 4.98 13.92 -8.16
CA ALA A 270 6.34 14.06 -8.67
C ALA A 270 6.54 13.38 -10.04
N GLY A 271 5.94 12.19 -10.25
CA GLY A 271 5.94 11.50 -11.54
C GLY A 271 5.23 12.33 -12.61
N LEU A 272 4.04 12.84 -12.29
CA LEU A 272 3.26 13.69 -13.21
C LEU A 272 4.00 15.00 -13.54
N GLN A 273 4.66 15.64 -12.57
CA GLN A 273 5.49 16.82 -12.82
C GLN A 273 6.65 16.49 -13.77
N ARG A 274 7.34 15.34 -13.58
CA ARG A 274 8.41 14.90 -14.49
C ARG A 274 7.89 14.59 -15.89
N ILE A 275 6.67 14.04 -16.01
CA ILE A 275 6.03 13.81 -17.31
C ILE A 275 5.70 15.15 -17.98
N LEU A 276 5.19 16.13 -17.25
CA LEU A 276 4.90 17.46 -17.80
C LEU A 276 6.15 18.14 -18.37
N VAL A 277 7.28 18.07 -17.68
CA VAL A 277 8.55 18.67 -18.14
C VAL A 277 9.30 17.81 -19.15
N GLY A 278 8.94 16.53 -19.32
CA GLY A 278 9.52 15.60 -20.30
C GLY A 278 10.67 14.76 -19.79
N ASP A 279 10.99 14.78 -18.50
CA ASP A 279 12.04 13.94 -17.90
C ASP A 279 11.59 12.47 -17.71
N GLN A 280 10.29 12.25 -17.48
CA GLN A 280 9.63 10.95 -17.48
C GLN A 280 8.64 10.90 -18.64
N THR A 281 8.49 9.74 -19.30
CA THR A 281 7.68 9.69 -20.53
C THR A 281 6.26 9.23 -20.27
N MET A 282 6.09 8.30 -19.35
CA MET A 282 4.77 7.76 -18.96
C MET A 282 4.78 7.27 -17.53
N THR A 283 3.59 7.09 -16.99
CA THR A 283 3.34 6.32 -15.79
C THR A 283 2.11 5.44 -15.99
N VAL A 284 2.02 4.33 -15.28
CA VAL A 284 0.78 3.55 -15.21
C VAL A 284 -0.02 4.04 -14.01
N TYR A 285 -1.19 4.59 -14.26
CA TYR A 285 -2.11 5.06 -13.25
C TYR A 285 -2.95 3.89 -12.72
N LYS A 286 -2.85 3.66 -11.43
CA LYS A 286 -3.75 2.82 -10.65
C LYS A 286 -4.74 3.76 -9.95
N ALA A 287 -6.03 3.57 -10.16
CA ALA A 287 -7.08 4.44 -9.59
C ALA A 287 -7.22 4.19 -8.07
N ILE A 288 -6.28 4.70 -7.29
CA ILE A 288 -6.15 4.46 -5.85
C ILE A 288 -7.43 4.77 -5.07
N LYS A 289 -8.16 5.82 -5.48
CA LYS A 289 -9.45 6.15 -4.87
C LYS A 289 -10.47 5.00 -5.03
N GLN A 290 -10.49 4.34 -6.18
CA GLN A 290 -11.37 3.20 -6.43
C GLN A 290 -10.91 1.99 -5.61
N GLU A 291 -9.60 1.73 -5.54
CA GLU A 291 -9.00 0.67 -4.74
C GLU A 291 -9.32 0.85 -3.25
N ALA A 292 -9.03 2.01 -2.69
CA ALA A 292 -9.33 2.35 -1.30
C ALA A 292 -10.83 2.28 -0.99
N THR A 293 -11.69 2.70 -1.94
CA THR A 293 -13.14 2.61 -1.80
C THR A 293 -13.63 1.16 -1.81
N ALA A 294 -13.10 0.31 -2.69
CA ALA A 294 -13.45 -1.11 -2.75
C ALA A 294 -13.01 -1.83 -1.47
N ALA A 295 -11.79 -1.58 -1.01
CA ALA A 295 -11.26 -2.13 0.24
C ALA A 295 -12.08 -1.68 1.45
N ALA A 296 -12.46 -0.39 1.52
CA ALA A 296 -13.29 0.13 2.59
C ALA A 296 -14.68 -0.54 2.63
N LYS A 297 -15.33 -0.75 1.47
CA LYS A 297 -16.63 -1.45 1.39
C LYS A 297 -16.53 -2.88 1.91
N ILE A 298 -15.51 -3.62 1.48
CA ILE A 298 -15.27 -4.99 1.95
C ILE A 298 -15.01 -4.98 3.46
N ALA A 299 -14.10 -4.13 3.94
CA ALA A 299 -13.73 -4.08 5.35
C ALA A 299 -14.91 -3.67 6.26
N VAL A 300 -15.75 -2.70 5.84
CA VAL A 300 -16.95 -2.29 6.59
C VAL A 300 -17.97 -3.43 6.67
N ASN A 301 -18.23 -4.14 5.58
CA ASN A 301 -19.13 -5.29 5.57
C ASN A 301 -18.60 -6.40 6.49
N LEU A 302 -17.31 -6.71 6.44
CA LEU A 302 -16.69 -7.70 7.33
C LEU A 302 -16.75 -7.28 8.80
N ALA A 303 -16.50 -6.02 9.12
CA ALA A 303 -16.58 -5.50 10.47
C ALA A 303 -18.01 -5.61 11.04
N LYS A 304 -19.03 -5.48 10.18
CA LYS A 304 -20.45 -5.67 10.51
C LYS A 304 -20.89 -7.15 10.51
N GLY A 305 -20.02 -8.08 10.19
CA GLY A 305 -20.32 -9.51 10.08
C GLY A 305 -21.07 -9.90 8.79
N ASP A 306 -21.21 -8.97 7.83
CA ASP A 306 -21.90 -9.22 6.56
C ASP A 306 -20.94 -9.71 5.47
N ARG A 307 -20.54 -10.97 5.57
CA ARG A 307 -19.67 -11.62 4.59
C ARG A 307 -20.37 -11.80 3.24
N SER A 308 -21.71 -11.89 3.22
CA SER A 308 -22.47 -12.02 1.97
C SER A 308 -22.35 -10.75 1.12
N ALA A 309 -22.52 -9.58 1.74
CA ALA A 309 -22.34 -8.30 1.05
C ALA A 309 -20.87 -8.10 0.61
N ALA A 310 -19.89 -8.53 1.41
CA ALA A 310 -18.49 -8.50 1.00
C ALA A 310 -18.22 -9.38 -0.24
N ASN A 311 -18.74 -10.61 -0.27
CA ASN A 311 -18.63 -11.52 -1.43
C ASN A 311 -19.25 -10.92 -2.70
N GLY A 312 -20.38 -10.23 -2.58
CA GLY A 312 -21.07 -9.57 -3.70
C GLY A 312 -20.27 -8.46 -4.38
N LEU A 313 -19.18 -7.98 -3.76
CA LEU A 313 -18.30 -6.96 -4.31
C LEU A 313 -17.14 -7.55 -5.15
N THR A 314 -16.87 -8.84 -5.03
CA THR A 314 -15.74 -9.47 -5.72
C THR A 314 -16.03 -9.69 -7.19
N THR A 315 -15.01 -9.52 -8.03
CA THR A 315 -15.12 -9.65 -9.50
C THR A 315 -14.43 -10.88 -10.05
N THR A 316 -13.51 -11.46 -9.31
CA THR A 316 -12.69 -12.61 -9.72
C THR A 316 -12.14 -13.36 -8.50
N LYS A 317 -11.32 -14.38 -8.75
CA LYS A 317 -10.50 -15.05 -7.75
C LYS A 317 -9.05 -15.07 -8.20
N VAL A 318 -8.13 -14.95 -7.25
CA VAL A 318 -6.69 -14.98 -7.47
C VAL A 318 -6.08 -16.07 -6.59
N ASN A 319 -5.28 -16.93 -7.18
CA ASN A 319 -4.54 -17.95 -6.43
C ASN A 319 -3.36 -17.32 -5.70
N ASN A 320 -3.32 -17.43 -4.37
CA ASN A 320 -2.24 -16.89 -3.55
C ASN A 320 -1.25 -17.96 -3.06
N GLY A 321 -1.29 -19.17 -3.66
CA GLY A 321 -0.47 -20.29 -3.25
C GLY A 321 -1.02 -21.10 -2.08
N ALA A 322 -2.00 -20.56 -1.34
CA ALA A 322 -2.69 -21.26 -0.27
C ALA A 322 -4.17 -21.53 -0.63
N MET A 323 -4.79 -20.64 -1.42
CA MET A 323 -6.20 -20.76 -1.81
C MET A 323 -6.54 -19.84 -3.00
N GLU A 324 -7.72 -20.05 -3.58
CA GLU A 324 -8.37 -19.12 -4.50
C GLU A 324 -9.06 -18.01 -3.72
N VAL A 325 -8.44 -16.82 -3.67
CA VAL A 325 -8.89 -15.66 -2.88
C VAL A 325 -9.94 -14.87 -3.66
N PRO A 326 -11.14 -14.65 -3.10
CA PRO A 326 -12.11 -13.71 -3.68
C PRO A 326 -11.50 -12.31 -3.82
N SER A 327 -11.53 -11.73 -5.03
CA SER A 327 -10.73 -10.55 -5.34
C SER A 327 -11.52 -9.48 -6.09
N VAL A 328 -11.08 -8.22 -5.93
CA VAL A 328 -11.47 -7.08 -6.75
C VAL A 328 -10.22 -6.59 -7.49
N LEU A 329 -10.17 -6.80 -8.81
CA LEU A 329 -9.10 -6.30 -9.66
C LEU A 329 -9.60 -5.13 -10.52
N LEU A 330 -8.97 -3.98 -10.37
CA LEU A 330 -9.27 -2.74 -11.09
C LEU A 330 -8.31 -2.58 -12.28
N MET A 331 -8.78 -1.99 -13.39
CA MET A 331 -7.92 -1.84 -14.58
C MET A 331 -7.00 -0.62 -14.47
N PRO A 332 -5.69 -0.79 -14.66
CA PRO A 332 -4.75 0.31 -14.73
C PRO A 332 -4.84 1.06 -16.08
N VAL A 333 -4.31 2.29 -16.14
CA VAL A 333 -4.35 3.14 -17.34
C VAL A 333 -2.96 3.75 -17.60
N VAL A 334 -2.50 3.71 -18.85
CA VAL A 334 -1.28 4.42 -19.27
C VAL A 334 -1.55 5.94 -19.27
N VAL A 335 -0.74 6.68 -18.53
CA VAL A 335 -0.78 8.14 -18.45
C VAL A 335 0.49 8.73 -19.03
N THR A 336 0.32 9.65 -19.94
CA THR A 336 1.37 10.43 -20.62
C THR A 336 1.03 11.91 -20.53
N LYS A 337 1.91 12.77 -21.01
CA LYS A 337 1.65 14.23 -21.05
C LYS A 337 0.33 14.58 -21.73
N GLN A 338 -0.12 13.78 -22.70
CA GLN A 338 -1.32 14.04 -23.48
C GLN A 338 -2.62 13.84 -22.70
N ASN A 339 -2.63 12.94 -21.71
CA ASN A 339 -3.87 12.56 -21.02
C ASN A 339 -3.87 12.76 -19.48
N ILE A 340 -2.84 13.37 -18.89
CA ILE A 340 -2.81 13.69 -17.45
C ILE A 340 -4.11 14.40 -17.02
N PHE A 341 -4.47 15.46 -17.73
CA PHE A 341 -5.59 16.33 -17.33
C PHE A 341 -6.98 15.75 -17.63
N SER A 342 -7.07 14.73 -18.49
CA SER A 342 -8.32 14.02 -18.79
C SER A 342 -8.44 12.70 -18.02
N THR A 343 -7.40 12.24 -17.32
CA THR A 343 -7.39 10.96 -16.58
C THR A 343 -7.33 11.17 -15.07
N VAL A 344 -6.19 11.61 -14.55
CA VAL A 344 -5.96 11.64 -13.09
C VAL A 344 -6.63 12.81 -12.37
N ILE A 345 -6.82 13.95 -13.06
CA ILE A 345 -7.46 15.13 -12.48
C ILE A 345 -8.98 14.95 -12.31
N PRO A 346 -9.74 14.50 -13.35
CA PRO A 346 -11.18 14.26 -13.19
C PRO A 346 -11.52 13.18 -12.17
N ASP A 347 -10.65 12.18 -12.00
CA ASP A 347 -10.83 11.14 -10.96
C ASP A 347 -10.62 11.69 -9.54
N GLY A 348 -10.07 12.90 -9.41
CA GLY A 348 -9.78 13.53 -8.12
C GLY A 348 -8.60 12.92 -7.39
N PHE A 349 -7.77 12.13 -8.08
CA PHE A 349 -6.56 11.53 -7.53
C PHE A 349 -5.52 12.60 -7.12
N THR A 350 -5.37 13.60 -7.98
CA THR A 350 -4.57 14.79 -7.69
C THR A 350 -5.27 16.05 -8.24
N THR A 351 -4.63 17.22 -8.10
CA THR A 351 -5.17 18.49 -8.58
C THR A 351 -4.14 19.25 -9.43
N LYS A 352 -4.61 20.13 -10.31
CA LYS A 352 -3.71 21.03 -11.05
C LYS A 352 -2.79 21.80 -10.10
N ALA A 353 -3.30 22.29 -8.97
CA ALA A 353 -2.51 23.03 -7.98
C ALA A 353 -1.33 22.23 -7.40
N ARG A 354 -1.43 20.90 -7.33
CA ARG A 354 -0.37 20.04 -6.82
C ARG A 354 0.69 19.69 -7.87
N ILE A 355 0.29 19.54 -9.13
CA ILE A 355 1.21 19.11 -10.20
C ILE A 355 1.73 20.28 -11.04
N CYS A 356 1.00 21.40 -11.13
CA CYS A 356 1.39 22.56 -11.92
C CYS A 356 2.24 23.54 -11.08
N VAL A 357 3.36 23.05 -10.56
CA VAL A 357 4.29 23.83 -9.74
C VAL A 357 5.71 23.79 -10.30
N GLY A 358 6.55 24.77 -9.95
CA GLY A 358 7.92 24.85 -10.44
C GLY A 358 7.99 24.81 -11.96
N PRO A 359 8.93 24.07 -12.56
CA PRO A 359 9.06 23.97 -14.03
C PRO A 359 7.84 23.39 -14.73
N ALA A 360 7.05 22.53 -14.05
CA ALA A 360 5.84 21.94 -14.61
C ALA A 360 4.71 22.95 -14.81
N ALA A 361 4.70 24.07 -14.07
CA ALA A 361 3.67 25.10 -14.19
C ALA A 361 3.55 25.66 -15.62
N ALA A 362 4.66 25.84 -16.32
CA ALA A 362 4.68 26.33 -17.69
C ALA A 362 4.14 25.33 -18.74
N GLN A 363 3.93 24.06 -18.32
CA GLN A 363 3.46 22.98 -19.18
C GLN A 363 1.97 22.65 -18.94
N CYS A 364 1.33 23.34 -18.04
CA CYS A 364 -0.08 23.13 -17.69
C CYS A 364 -1.02 24.00 -18.56
N PRO A 365 -2.24 23.47 -18.88
CA PRO A 365 -3.26 24.21 -19.62
C PRO A 365 -3.94 25.30 -18.78
#